data_d2856e06ba85f2f3ede8266ff058b744
#
_entry.id   d2856e06ba85f2f3ede8266ff058b744
#
_cell.length_a   1.000
_cell.length_b   1.000
_cell.length_c   1.000
_cell.angle_alpha   90.00
_cell.angle_beta   90.00
_cell.angle_gamma   90.00
#
_symmetry.space_group_name_H-M   'P 1'
#
loop_
_entity.id
_entity.type
_entity.pdbx_description
1 polymer ?
#
loop_
_entity_poly.entity_id
_entity_poly.type
_entity_poly.pdbx_seq_one_letter_code
_entity_poly.pdbx_strand_id
1 'polypeptide(L)'
;MCHLTRRRLVAAAVCLLFAVAVPVALTGRAGAGVSRCEAFRRAAADPARTHFVTAPRGPRILVIGDSYSLGLGVDSGRSWPHQLQGRVMVDGFSGSGFSKDASRCGDVSYASRATAALHRAGDVSLVVVEGGLNDYDQPTSAIRRGFDLLLTRLRGRRVVVVGPTSAPARAKEVPRIDDLLARLSARHGVQYVRTSGEALPYLPDRLHPTPAGQRTFGDLVARQIAG
;
A
#
# COMPACT_ATOMS: atom_id res chain seq x y z
N MET A 1 -40.80 47.72 26.09
CA MET A 1 -39.44 47.28 26.52
C MET A 1 -39.25 45.75 26.54
N CYS A 2 -40.22 44.93 26.13
CA CYS A 2 -40.14 43.46 26.22
C CYS A 2 -39.64 42.75 24.95
N HIS A 3 -39.58 43.41 23.80
CA HIS A 3 -39.17 42.79 22.52
C HIS A 3 -37.66 42.72 22.24
N LEU A 4 -36.87 43.57 22.91
CA LEU A 4 -35.40 43.59 22.68
C LEU A 4 -34.68 42.42 23.44
N THR A 5 -35.21 41.99 24.57
CA THR A 5 -34.63 40.92 25.38
C THR A 5 -34.78 39.54 24.72
N ARG A 6 -35.92 39.26 24.04
CA ARG A 6 -36.13 38.01 23.31
C ARG A 6 -35.21 37.79 22.11
N ARG A 7 -34.90 38.85 21.35
CA ARG A 7 -33.97 38.75 20.19
C ARG A 7 -32.54 38.50 20.63
N ARG A 8 -32.10 39.02 21.78
CA ARG A 8 -30.71 38.80 22.28
C ARG A 8 -30.55 37.36 22.84
N LEU A 9 -31.56 36.76 23.41
CA LEU A 9 -31.54 35.40 23.92
C LEU A 9 -31.53 34.35 22.77
N VAL A 10 -32.26 34.61 21.68
CA VAL A 10 -32.24 33.75 20.50
C VAL A 10 -30.92 33.79 19.78
N ALA A 11 -30.29 34.97 19.68
CA ALA A 11 -28.95 35.11 19.06
C ALA A 11 -27.87 34.41 19.89
N ALA A 12 -27.94 34.46 21.22
CA ALA A 12 -27.01 33.76 22.10
C ALA A 12 -27.17 32.23 22.04
N ALA A 13 -28.38 31.75 21.93
CA ALA A 13 -28.66 30.29 21.80
C ALA A 13 -28.19 29.73 20.46
N VAL A 14 -28.32 30.49 19.35
CA VAL A 14 -27.83 30.08 18.03
C VAL A 14 -26.31 30.09 17.97
N CYS A 15 -25.64 31.07 18.59
CA CYS A 15 -24.17 31.08 18.65
C CYS A 15 -23.60 29.93 19.50
N LEU A 16 -24.28 29.53 20.58
CA LEU A 16 -23.88 28.38 21.41
C LEU A 16 -24.05 27.05 20.67
N LEU A 17 -25.09 26.89 19.85
CA LEU A 17 -25.29 25.68 19.04
C LEU A 17 -24.24 25.54 17.92
N PHE A 18 -23.79 26.65 17.31
CA PHE A 18 -22.70 26.63 16.34
C PHE A 18 -21.33 26.38 16.98
N ALA A 19 -21.07 26.89 18.18
CA ALA A 19 -19.80 26.69 18.87
C ALA A 19 -19.56 25.25 19.34
N VAL A 20 -20.65 24.49 19.58
CA VAL A 20 -20.54 23.06 19.99
C VAL A 20 -20.52 22.10 18.79
N ALA A 21 -21.18 22.46 17.68
CA ALA A 21 -21.26 21.61 16.49
C ALA A 21 -19.93 21.52 15.70
N VAL A 22 -19.14 22.59 15.65
CA VAL A 22 -17.87 22.66 14.90
C VAL A 22 -16.77 21.77 15.52
N PRO A 23 -16.51 21.76 16.83
CA PRO A 23 -15.50 20.88 17.41
C PRO A 23 -15.86 19.38 17.32
N VAL A 24 -17.15 19.02 17.38
CA VAL A 24 -17.58 17.61 17.24
C VAL A 24 -17.34 17.09 15.82
N ALA A 25 -17.55 17.91 14.79
CA ALA A 25 -17.27 17.53 13.40
C ALA A 25 -15.76 17.39 13.10
N LEU A 26 -14.93 18.22 13.74
CA LEU A 26 -13.47 18.18 13.62
C LEU A 26 -12.87 16.98 14.37
N THR A 27 -13.35 16.69 15.56
CA THR A 27 -12.88 15.52 16.33
C THR A 27 -13.30 14.19 15.69
N GLY A 28 -14.49 14.11 15.08
CA GLY A 28 -14.94 12.91 14.37
C GLY A 28 -14.08 12.57 13.15
N ARG A 29 -13.58 13.55 12.39
CA ARG A 29 -12.69 13.33 11.26
C ARG A 29 -11.27 12.93 11.68
N ALA A 30 -10.75 13.51 12.73
CA ALA A 30 -9.45 13.12 13.29
C ALA A 30 -9.49 11.69 13.84
N GLY A 31 -10.55 11.33 14.57
CA GLY A 31 -10.73 9.98 15.10
C GLY A 31 -10.86 8.90 14.03
N ALA A 32 -11.53 9.18 12.91
CA ALA A 32 -11.65 8.24 11.79
C ALA A 32 -10.30 7.98 11.09
N GLY A 33 -9.44 8.99 11.00
CA GLY A 33 -8.08 8.86 10.44
C GLY A 33 -7.16 8.01 11.31
N VAL A 34 -7.17 8.24 12.62
CA VAL A 34 -6.41 7.45 13.60
C VAL A 34 -6.87 5.99 13.61
N SER A 35 -8.19 5.73 13.58
CA SER A 35 -8.73 4.38 13.54
C SER A 35 -8.34 3.61 12.27
N ARG A 36 -8.25 4.28 11.12
CA ARG A 36 -7.81 3.67 9.85
C ARG A 36 -6.35 3.27 9.89
N CYS A 37 -5.46 4.15 10.33
CA CYS A 37 -4.03 3.83 10.45
C CYS A 37 -3.79 2.70 11.45
N GLU A 38 -4.56 2.66 12.53
CA GLU A 38 -4.50 1.59 13.50
C GLU A 38 -4.97 0.24 12.90
N ALA A 39 -6.04 0.25 12.11
CA ALA A 39 -6.48 -0.93 11.37
C ALA A 39 -5.40 -1.43 10.40
N PHE A 40 -4.70 -0.52 9.71
CA PHE A 40 -3.59 -0.87 8.82
C PHE A 40 -2.39 -1.45 9.57
N ARG A 41 -2.05 -0.92 10.75
CA ARG A 41 -1.01 -1.49 11.62
C ARG A 41 -1.37 -2.89 12.10
N ARG A 42 -2.63 -3.12 12.51
CA ARG A 42 -3.09 -4.47 12.90
C ARG A 42 -3.00 -5.45 11.74
N ALA A 43 -3.45 -5.07 10.55
CA ALA A 43 -3.34 -5.93 9.36
C ALA A 43 -1.88 -6.24 9.00
N ALA A 44 -0.97 -5.27 9.13
CA ALA A 44 0.46 -5.45 8.88
C ALA A 44 1.16 -6.33 9.95
N ALA A 45 0.58 -6.45 11.14
CA ALA A 45 1.07 -7.30 12.23
C ALA A 45 0.42 -8.68 12.27
N ASP A 46 -0.59 -8.96 11.43
CA ASP A 46 -1.30 -10.24 11.40
C ASP A 46 -0.43 -11.35 10.78
N PRO A 47 0.00 -12.37 11.57
CA PRO A 47 0.81 -13.46 11.04
C PRO A 47 0.15 -14.24 9.90
N ALA A 48 -1.19 -14.36 9.89
CA ALA A 48 -1.92 -15.05 8.84
C ALA A 48 -1.84 -14.34 7.47
N ARG A 49 -1.48 -13.04 7.47
CA ARG A 49 -1.27 -12.24 6.25
C ARG A 49 0.19 -12.06 5.89
N THR A 50 1.09 -12.27 6.84
CA THR A 50 2.49 -11.90 6.70
C THR A 50 3.46 -13.07 6.63
N HIS A 51 3.06 -14.28 7.05
CA HIS A 51 3.94 -15.45 7.06
C HIS A 51 3.21 -16.69 6.60
N PHE A 52 3.67 -17.31 5.53
CA PHE A 52 3.10 -18.57 5.06
C PHE A 52 4.10 -19.38 4.22
N VAL A 53 3.80 -20.65 4.05
CA VAL A 53 4.64 -21.62 3.32
C VAL A 53 3.79 -22.24 2.22
N THR A 54 4.13 -21.98 0.98
CA THR A 54 3.51 -22.57 -0.22
C THR A 54 4.35 -23.73 -0.77
N ALA A 55 5.69 -23.70 -0.53
CA ALA A 55 6.62 -24.76 -0.84
C ALA A 55 7.67 -24.88 0.29
N PRO A 56 7.61 -25.91 1.15
CA PRO A 56 8.50 -26.03 2.32
C PRO A 56 10.00 -26.06 1.99
N ARG A 57 10.35 -26.66 0.84
CA ARG A 57 11.75 -26.72 0.34
C ARG A 57 12.09 -25.61 -0.64
N GLY A 58 11.16 -24.70 -0.92
CA GLY A 58 11.35 -23.58 -1.81
C GLY A 58 12.19 -22.45 -1.19
N PRO A 59 12.50 -21.42 -1.99
CA PRO A 59 13.28 -20.27 -1.56
C PRO A 59 12.59 -19.50 -0.44
N ARG A 60 13.39 -18.73 0.31
CA ARG A 60 12.86 -17.70 1.21
C ARG A 60 12.62 -16.44 0.40
N ILE A 61 11.39 -15.93 0.43
CA ILE A 61 10.96 -14.77 -0.32
C ILE A 61 10.47 -13.70 0.64
N LEU A 62 11.03 -12.49 0.53
CA LEU A 62 10.50 -11.31 1.19
C LEU A 62 9.69 -10.51 0.17
N VAL A 63 8.42 -10.24 0.48
CA VAL A 63 7.59 -9.31 -0.27
C VAL A 63 7.50 -8.00 0.52
N ILE A 64 7.91 -6.89 -0.08
CA ILE A 64 7.70 -5.53 0.46
C ILE A 64 6.61 -4.89 -0.40
N GLY A 65 5.45 -4.56 0.20
CA GLY A 65 4.35 -4.07 -0.59
C GLY A 65 3.33 -3.24 0.20
N ASP A 66 2.17 -3.09 -0.38
CA ASP A 66 1.07 -2.28 0.17
C ASP A 66 -0.18 -3.11 0.52
N SER A 67 -1.36 -2.56 0.29
CA SER A 67 -2.64 -3.22 0.55
C SER A 67 -2.88 -4.45 -0.33
N TYR A 68 -2.30 -4.50 -1.54
CA TYR A 68 -2.41 -5.66 -2.43
C TYR A 68 -1.66 -6.85 -1.84
N SER A 69 -0.44 -6.62 -1.39
CA SER A 69 0.39 -7.68 -0.76
C SER A 69 -0.22 -8.22 0.53
N LEU A 70 -0.91 -7.38 1.30
CA LEU A 70 -1.66 -7.80 2.51
C LEU A 70 -3.02 -8.44 2.18
N GLY A 71 -3.53 -8.29 0.97
CA GLY A 71 -4.86 -8.77 0.61
C GLY A 71 -5.97 -7.96 1.31
N LEU A 72 -5.89 -6.62 1.26
CA LEU A 72 -6.96 -5.78 1.83
C LEU A 72 -8.28 -6.03 1.11
N GLY A 73 -9.33 -6.31 1.87
CA GLY A 73 -10.66 -6.62 1.34
C GLY A 73 -10.89 -8.09 0.97
N VAL A 74 -9.88 -8.95 1.15
CA VAL A 74 -10.01 -10.40 1.00
C VAL A 74 -9.53 -11.14 2.25
N ASP A 75 -9.87 -12.43 2.37
CA ASP A 75 -9.42 -13.29 3.47
C ASP A 75 -7.89 -13.42 3.48
N SER A 76 -7.29 -13.68 4.63
CA SER A 76 -5.83 -13.73 4.82
C SER A 76 -5.11 -14.71 3.87
N GLY A 77 -5.70 -15.86 3.58
CA GLY A 77 -5.12 -16.85 2.66
C GLY A 77 -5.32 -16.57 1.17
N ARG A 78 -5.82 -15.39 0.77
CA ARG A 78 -6.21 -15.07 -0.61
C ARG A 78 -5.47 -13.90 -1.23
N SER A 79 -4.45 -13.35 -0.56
CA SER A 79 -3.60 -12.33 -1.16
C SER A 79 -2.67 -12.92 -2.22
N TRP A 80 -2.27 -12.10 -3.18
CA TRP A 80 -1.49 -12.54 -4.35
C TRP A 80 -0.16 -13.25 -4.00
N PRO A 81 0.55 -12.90 -2.90
CA PRO A 81 1.82 -13.57 -2.60
C PRO A 81 1.68 -15.07 -2.30
N HIS A 82 0.44 -15.56 -2.05
CA HIS A 82 0.17 -17.00 -1.90
C HIS A 82 0.37 -17.80 -3.21
N GLN A 83 0.52 -17.13 -4.36
CA GLN A 83 0.87 -17.79 -5.63
C GLN A 83 2.39 -17.99 -5.79
N LEU A 84 3.23 -17.33 -4.98
CA LEU A 84 4.67 -17.55 -4.99
C LEU A 84 5.01 -18.91 -4.37
N GLN A 85 5.97 -19.62 -4.98
CA GLN A 85 6.39 -20.94 -4.51
C GLN A 85 7.59 -20.80 -3.56
N GLY A 86 7.36 -20.90 -2.23
CA GLY A 86 8.43 -20.75 -1.24
C GLY A 86 7.96 -20.58 0.18
N ARG A 87 8.89 -20.13 1.02
CA ARG A 87 8.62 -19.63 2.38
C ARG A 87 8.53 -18.11 2.28
N VAL A 88 7.31 -17.60 2.34
CA VAL A 88 7.01 -16.19 2.04
C VAL A 88 6.80 -15.41 3.32
N MET A 89 7.51 -14.30 3.44
CA MET A 89 7.25 -13.25 4.42
C MET A 89 6.80 -11.99 3.68
N VAL A 90 5.68 -11.41 4.12
CA VAL A 90 5.14 -10.16 3.58
C VAL A 90 5.35 -9.03 4.58
N ASP A 91 6.13 -8.04 4.22
CA ASP A 91 6.19 -6.75 4.87
C ASP A 91 5.28 -5.78 4.09
N GLY A 92 4.00 -5.81 4.39
CA GLY A 92 2.98 -4.99 3.76
C GLY A 92 2.48 -3.89 4.69
N PHE A 93 2.11 -2.73 4.11
CA PHE A 93 1.39 -1.69 4.83
C PHE A 93 0.41 -0.99 3.90
N SER A 94 -0.89 -1.09 4.20
CA SER A 94 -1.94 -0.50 3.35
C SER A 94 -1.76 1.01 3.19
N GLY A 95 -1.75 1.47 1.93
CA GLY A 95 -1.53 2.87 1.60
C GLY A 95 -0.06 3.29 1.51
N SER A 96 0.91 2.39 1.68
CA SER A 96 2.32 2.71 1.47
C SER A 96 2.70 2.76 -0.01
N GLY A 97 3.79 3.45 -0.32
CA GLY A 97 4.33 3.59 -1.68
C GLY A 97 5.84 3.75 -1.67
N PHE A 98 6.39 4.11 -2.81
CA PHE A 98 7.80 4.48 -2.94
C PHE A 98 8.07 5.82 -2.28
N SER A 99 7.21 6.84 -2.50
CA SER A 99 7.31 8.12 -1.83
C SER A 99 7.05 7.99 -0.33
N LYS A 100 7.83 8.68 0.49
CA LYS A 100 7.61 8.75 1.94
C LYS A 100 6.27 9.42 2.32
N ASP A 101 5.74 10.22 1.41
CA ASP A 101 4.52 11.00 1.61
C ASP A 101 3.28 10.35 0.95
N ALA A 102 3.41 9.13 0.38
CA ALA A 102 2.30 8.39 -0.22
C ALA A 102 1.22 8.02 0.80
N SER A 103 1.59 7.83 2.07
CA SER A 103 0.67 7.43 3.13
C SER A 103 0.33 8.57 4.07
N ARG A 104 -0.95 8.66 4.44
CA ARG A 104 -1.41 9.56 5.53
C ARG A 104 -1.08 9.03 6.94
N CYS A 105 -0.52 7.83 7.05
CA CYS A 105 -0.15 7.20 8.32
C CYS A 105 1.30 7.48 8.73
N GLY A 106 1.95 8.46 8.13
CA GLY A 106 3.35 8.81 8.31
C GLY A 106 4.26 8.11 7.30
N ASP A 107 5.58 8.18 7.52
CA ASP A 107 6.55 7.50 6.64
C ASP A 107 6.54 5.99 6.89
N VAL A 108 5.69 5.33 6.15
CA VAL A 108 5.59 3.87 6.03
C VAL A 108 5.99 3.41 4.63
N SER A 109 6.83 4.20 3.94
CA SER A 109 7.31 3.89 2.59
C SER A 109 8.05 2.54 2.54
N TYR A 110 8.16 1.96 1.35
CA TYR A 110 8.91 0.71 1.18
C TYR A 110 10.34 0.87 1.66
N ALA A 111 10.98 2.00 1.36
CA ALA A 111 12.33 2.30 1.83
C ALA A 111 12.41 2.35 3.35
N SER A 112 11.51 3.04 4.04
CA SER A 112 11.57 3.18 5.51
C SER A 112 11.48 1.84 6.24
N ARG A 113 10.77 0.86 5.66
CA ARG A 113 10.55 -0.47 6.24
C ARG A 113 11.59 -1.53 5.85
N ALA A 114 12.30 -1.35 4.73
CA ALA A 114 13.14 -2.37 4.10
C ALA A 114 14.20 -2.97 5.02
N THR A 115 14.94 -2.17 5.77
CA THR A 115 16.00 -2.67 6.66
C THR A 115 15.45 -3.57 7.77
N ALA A 116 14.37 -3.14 8.41
CA ALA A 116 13.72 -3.94 9.45
C ALA A 116 13.06 -5.20 8.86
N ALA A 117 12.50 -5.12 7.66
CA ALA A 117 11.93 -6.27 6.95
C ALA A 117 13.00 -7.32 6.63
N LEU A 118 14.15 -6.91 6.09
CA LEU A 118 15.29 -7.81 5.84
C LEU A 118 15.80 -8.46 7.13
N HIS A 119 15.91 -7.71 8.21
CA HIS A 119 16.34 -8.26 9.49
C HIS A 119 15.38 -9.34 10.01
N ARG A 120 14.06 -9.11 9.92
CA ARG A 120 13.05 -10.11 10.32
C ARG A 120 13.02 -11.33 9.41
N ALA A 121 13.18 -11.13 8.10
CA ALA A 121 13.15 -12.21 7.12
C ALA A 121 14.40 -13.09 7.15
N GLY A 122 15.53 -12.57 7.68
CA GLY A 122 16.80 -13.27 7.71
C GLY A 122 17.43 -13.39 6.31
N ASP A 123 18.03 -14.55 6.04
CA ASP A 123 18.62 -14.80 4.72
C ASP A 123 17.54 -15.14 3.70
N VAL A 124 17.29 -14.21 2.77
CA VAL A 124 16.29 -14.35 1.71
C VAL A 124 16.95 -14.51 0.34
N SER A 125 16.41 -15.41 -0.47
CA SER A 125 16.87 -15.67 -1.84
C SER A 125 16.33 -14.64 -2.83
N LEU A 126 15.21 -14.00 -2.50
CA LEU A 126 14.52 -13.06 -3.37
C LEU A 126 13.77 -12.01 -2.55
N VAL A 127 13.86 -10.75 -2.98
CA VAL A 127 13.01 -9.66 -2.53
C VAL A 127 12.10 -9.24 -3.68
N VAL A 128 10.78 -9.27 -3.46
CA VAL A 128 9.79 -8.75 -4.40
C VAL A 128 9.24 -7.45 -3.82
N VAL A 129 9.37 -6.37 -4.57
CA VAL A 129 8.79 -5.07 -4.21
C VAL A 129 7.57 -4.85 -5.09
N GLU A 130 6.38 -4.77 -4.50
CA GLU A 130 5.12 -4.59 -5.24
C GLU A 130 4.46 -3.26 -4.89
N GLY A 131 4.07 -2.48 -5.89
CA GLY A 131 3.23 -1.31 -5.69
C GLY A 131 3.40 -0.18 -6.70
N GLY A 132 3.11 1.05 -6.22
CA GLY A 132 3.09 2.28 -7.01
C GLY A 132 1.71 2.92 -7.11
N LEU A 133 0.61 2.18 -6.84
CA LEU A 133 -0.74 2.74 -6.88
C LEU A 133 -0.96 3.87 -5.88
N ASN A 134 -0.30 3.83 -4.74
CA ASN A 134 -0.43 4.87 -3.71
C ASN A 134 0.44 6.11 -4.00
N ASP A 135 1.30 6.04 -4.98
CA ASP A 135 2.12 7.17 -5.46
C ASP A 135 1.40 8.00 -6.53
N TYR A 136 0.09 7.80 -6.75
CA TYR A 136 -0.70 8.38 -7.83
C TYR A 136 -0.68 9.93 -7.83
N ASP A 137 -0.62 10.56 -6.67
CA ASP A 137 -0.59 12.01 -6.46
C ASP A 137 0.82 12.54 -6.12
N GLN A 138 1.82 11.66 -6.10
CA GLN A 138 3.17 12.02 -5.71
C GLN A 138 3.99 12.56 -6.88
N PRO A 139 4.84 13.58 -6.66
CA PRO A 139 5.73 14.07 -7.70
C PRO A 139 6.78 13.00 -8.08
N THR A 140 7.11 12.93 -9.36
CA THR A 140 8.10 11.98 -9.91
C THR A 140 9.42 11.98 -9.14
N SER A 141 9.87 13.15 -8.69
CA SER A 141 11.11 13.27 -7.90
C SER A 141 11.04 12.60 -6.54
N ALA A 142 9.87 12.60 -5.88
CA ALA A 142 9.67 11.92 -4.59
C ALA A 142 9.67 10.41 -4.76
N ILE A 143 8.96 9.89 -5.78
CA ILE A 143 8.95 8.47 -6.13
C ILE A 143 10.37 7.99 -6.45
N ARG A 144 11.11 8.74 -7.27
CA ARG A 144 12.51 8.41 -7.61
C ARG A 144 13.39 8.34 -6.36
N ARG A 145 13.36 9.36 -5.50
CA ARG A 145 14.17 9.34 -4.26
C ARG A 145 13.86 8.14 -3.38
N GLY A 146 12.57 7.80 -3.22
CA GLY A 146 12.16 6.64 -2.45
C GLY A 146 12.60 5.32 -3.07
N PHE A 147 12.51 5.21 -4.39
CA PHE A 147 12.99 4.04 -5.15
C PHE A 147 14.52 3.86 -5.01
N ASP A 148 15.29 4.92 -5.25
CA ASP A 148 16.76 4.89 -5.15
C ASP A 148 17.21 4.54 -3.73
N LEU A 149 16.55 5.10 -2.71
CA LEU A 149 16.82 4.76 -1.30
C LEU A 149 16.48 3.30 -0.98
N LEU A 150 15.35 2.81 -1.48
CA LEU A 150 14.94 1.41 -1.31
C LEU A 150 15.99 0.47 -1.89
N LEU A 151 16.41 0.67 -3.15
CA LEU A 151 17.41 -0.19 -3.81
C LEU A 151 18.78 -0.10 -3.11
N THR A 152 19.13 1.06 -2.54
CA THR A 152 20.31 1.18 -1.70
C THR A 152 20.24 0.28 -0.47
N ARG A 153 19.09 0.21 0.20
CA ARG A 153 18.87 -0.66 1.38
C ARG A 153 18.80 -2.15 1.04
N LEU A 154 18.39 -2.47 -0.20
CA LEU A 154 18.32 -3.84 -0.71
C LEU A 154 19.60 -4.29 -1.43
N ARG A 155 20.68 -3.50 -1.37
CA ARG A 155 21.94 -3.82 -2.07
C ARG A 155 22.44 -5.24 -1.76
N GLY A 156 22.92 -5.95 -2.77
CA GLY A 156 23.40 -7.33 -2.66
C GLY A 156 22.30 -8.39 -2.61
N ARG A 157 21.03 -8.01 -2.74
CA ARG A 157 19.90 -8.95 -2.84
C ARG A 157 19.42 -9.06 -4.30
N ARG A 158 18.92 -10.25 -4.66
CA ARG A 158 18.12 -10.38 -5.90
C ARG A 158 16.79 -9.65 -5.66
N VAL A 159 16.52 -8.63 -6.48
CA VAL A 159 15.30 -7.80 -6.36
C VAL A 159 14.49 -7.90 -7.64
N VAL A 160 13.18 -8.05 -7.50
CA VAL A 160 12.20 -7.91 -8.57
C VAL A 160 11.21 -6.82 -8.15
N VAL A 161 10.95 -5.88 -9.03
CA VAL A 161 9.95 -4.82 -8.84
C VAL A 161 8.72 -5.16 -9.66
N VAL A 162 7.57 -5.22 -9.01
CA VAL A 162 6.26 -5.45 -9.62
C VAL A 162 5.51 -4.12 -9.65
N GLY A 163 5.19 -3.66 -10.85
CA GLY A 163 4.54 -2.38 -11.09
C GLY A 163 3.04 -2.39 -10.75
N PRO A 164 2.40 -1.21 -10.81
CA PRO A 164 0.97 -1.06 -10.49
C PRO A 164 0.08 -1.69 -11.56
N THR A 165 -1.06 -2.22 -11.15
CA THR A 165 -2.16 -2.63 -12.04
C THR A 165 -2.95 -1.42 -12.52
N SER A 166 -3.74 -1.58 -13.60
CA SER A 166 -4.67 -0.54 -14.08
C SER A 166 -5.96 -0.49 -13.25
N ALA A 167 -5.81 -0.35 -11.92
CA ALA A 167 -6.97 -0.21 -11.03
C ALA A 167 -7.85 0.96 -11.44
N PRO A 168 -9.18 0.77 -11.68
CA PRO A 168 -10.05 1.81 -12.24
C PRO A 168 -10.06 3.13 -11.46
N ALA A 169 -9.88 3.07 -10.12
CA ALA A 169 -9.81 4.26 -9.28
C ALA A 169 -8.52 5.07 -9.47
N ARG A 170 -7.49 4.52 -10.15
CA ARG A 170 -6.16 5.13 -10.38
C ARG A 170 -5.72 5.05 -11.84
N ALA A 171 -6.56 4.57 -12.75
CA ALA A 171 -6.20 4.24 -14.13
C ALA A 171 -5.52 5.40 -14.88
N LYS A 172 -5.92 6.66 -14.59
CA LYS A 172 -5.35 7.86 -15.20
C LYS A 172 -3.86 8.04 -14.87
N GLU A 173 -3.44 7.71 -13.65
CA GLU A 173 -2.09 7.95 -13.15
C GLU A 173 -1.14 6.76 -13.36
N VAL A 174 -1.68 5.56 -13.57
CA VAL A 174 -0.92 4.32 -13.70
C VAL A 174 0.13 4.40 -14.80
N PRO A 175 -0.14 4.85 -16.04
CA PRO A 175 0.88 4.86 -17.11
C PRO A 175 2.13 5.65 -16.72
N ARG A 176 1.95 6.82 -16.10
CA ARG A 176 3.06 7.67 -15.65
C ARG A 176 3.93 6.97 -14.61
N ILE A 177 3.30 6.31 -13.64
CA ILE A 177 4.01 5.63 -12.55
C ILE A 177 4.68 4.37 -13.05
N ASP A 178 3.98 3.56 -13.83
CA ASP A 178 4.46 2.31 -14.39
C ASP A 178 5.71 2.53 -15.27
N ASP A 179 5.65 3.52 -16.18
CA ASP A 179 6.81 3.90 -17.01
C ASP A 179 7.97 4.46 -16.19
N LEU A 180 7.69 5.21 -15.13
CA LEU A 180 8.74 5.70 -14.24
C LEU A 180 9.43 4.53 -13.54
N LEU A 181 8.68 3.61 -12.95
CA LEU A 181 9.23 2.46 -12.22
C LEU A 181 10.02 1.52 -13.15
N ALA A 182 9.53 1.30 -14.37
CA ALA A 182 10.25 0.53 -15.39
C ALA A 182 11.61 1.14 -15.72
N ARG A 183 11.68 2.46 -15.96
CA ARG A 183 12.94 3.17 -16.23
C ARG A 183 13.88 3.15 -15.01
N LEU A 184 13.34 3.29 -13.80
CA LEU A 184 14.14 3.21 -12.57
C LEU A 184 14.72 1.81 -12.39
N SER A 185 13.91 0.77 -12.56
CA SER A 185 14.34 -0.63 -12.48
C SER A 185 15.47 -0.93 -13.49
N ALA A 186 15.33 -0.50 -14.74
CA ALA A 186 16.36 -0.66 -15.76
C ALA A 186 17.66 0.02 -15.36
N ARG A 187 17.63 1.24 -14.81
CA ARG A 187 18.84 1.96 -14.35
C ARG A 187 19.56 1.27 -13.21
N HIS A 188 18.82 0.58 -12.33
CA HIS A 188 19.38 -0.18 -11.21
C HIS A 188 19.72 -1.63 -11.57
N GLY A 189 19.47 -2.06 -12.83
CA GLY A 189 19.73 -3.44 -13.28
C GLY A 189 18.86 -4.48 -12.56
N VAL A 190 17.66 -4.11 -12.13
CA VAL A 190 16.71 -5.02 -11.48
C VAL A 190 15.54 -5.37 -12.40
N GLN A 191 15.05 -6.60 -12.29
CA GLN A 191 13.90 -7.05 -13.08
C GLN A 191 12.66 -6.22 -12.76
N TYR A 192 11.91 -5.83 -13.81
CA TYR A 192 10.61 -5.17 -13.68
C TYR A 192 9.51 -6.04 -14.27
N VAL A 193 8.47 -6.28 -13.50
CA VAL A 193 7.25 -6.99 -13.92
C VAL A 193 6.16 -5.95 -14.15
N ARG A 194 5.82 -5.72 -15.43
CA ARG A 194 4.73 -4.83 -15.80
C ARG A 194 3.40 -5.54 -15.63
N THR A 195 2.47 -4.94 -14.89
CA THR A 195 1.16 -5.51 -14.61
C THR A 195 -0.01 -4.61 -15.05
N SER A 196 0.30 -3.42 -15.57
CA SER A 196 -0.70 -2.44 -15.98
C SER A 196 -1.55 -2.86 -17.18
N GLY A 197 -1.11 -3.85 -17.96
CA GLY A 197 -1.87 -4.43 -19.08
C GLY A 197 -2.87 -5.52 -18.68
N GLU A 198 -2.88 -5.94 -17.41
CA GLU A 198 -3.72 -7.05 -16.97
C GLU A 198 -5.14 -6.60 -16.58
N ALA A 199 -6.13 -7.28 -17.14
CA ALA A 199 -7.52 -7.07 -16.78
C ALA A 199 -7.85 -7.88 -15.51
N LEU A 200 -7.94 -7.21 -14.37
CA LEU A 200 -8.27 -7.82 -13.09
C LEU A 200 -9.71 -7.48 -12.68
N PRO A 201 -10.45 -8.39 -12.04
CA PRO A 201 -11.69 -8.04 -11.37
C PRO A 201 -11.40 -7.32 -10.04
N TYR A 202 -12.12 -6.22 -9.80
CA TYR A 202 -11.95 -5.36 -8.62
C TYR A 202 -13.17 -5.41 -7.70
N LEU A 203 -12.93 -5.13 -6.43
CA LEU A 203 -13.97 -4.89 -5.43
C LEU A 203 -14.77 -3.61 -5.76
N PRO A 204 -15.91 -3.36 -5.10
CA PRO A 204 -16.74 -2.17 -5.35
C PRO A 204 -16.00 -0.83 -5.20
N ASP A 205 -14.89 -0.79 -4.44
CA ASP A 205 -14.04 0.39 -4.31
C ASP A 205 -13.22 0.72 -5.58
N ARG A 206 -13.24 -0.17 -6.58
CA ARG A 206 -12.56 -0.04 -7.87
C ARG A 206 -11.04 0.12 -7.75
N LEU A 207 -10.49 -0.27 -6.61
CA LEU A 207 -9.08 -0.16 -6.30
C LEU A 207 -8.48 -1.52 -5.93
N HIS A 208 -9.10 -2.26 -5.02
CA HIS A 208 -8.56 -3.53 -4.54
C HIS A 208 -9.11 -4.70 -5.37
N PRO A 209 -8.25 -5.65 -5.77
CA PRO A 209 -8.70 -6.84 -6.53
C PRO A 209 -9.61 -7.73 -5.70
N THR A 210 -10.56 -8.38 -6.35
CA THR A 210 -11.32 -9.48 -5.76
C THR A 210 -10.41 -10.68 -5.46
N PRO A 211 -10.87 -11.73 -4.75
CA PRO A 211 -10.09 -12.96 -4.58
C PRO A 211 -9.62 -13.59 -5.91
N ALA A 212 -10.44 -13.50 -6.97
CA ALA A 212 -10.06 -13.94 -8.31
C ALA A 212 -8.98 -13.03 -8.91
N GLY A 213 -9.13 -11.70 -8.74
CA GLY A 213 -8.13 -10.72 -9.19
C GLY A 213 -6.79 -10.89 -8.48
N GLN A 214 -6.79 -11.14 -7.18
CA GLN A 214 -5.58 -11.45 -6.41
C GLN A 214 -4.86 -12.68 -6.95
N ARG A 215 -5.61 -13.72 -7.29
CA ARG A 215 -5.05 -14.96 -7.90
C ARG A 215 -4.45 -14.67 -9.28
N THR A 216 -5.20 -14.05 -10.18
CA THR A 216 -4.72 -13.72 -11.54
C THR A 216 -3.45 -12.89 -11.48
N PHE A 217 -3.41 -11.87 -10.62
CA PHE A 217 -2.23 -11.03 -10.40
C PHE A 217 -1.04 -11.83 -9.88
N GLY A 218 -1.27 -12.69 -8.86
CA GLY A 218 -0.23 -13.52 -8.28
C GLY A 218 0.33 -14.55 -9.26
N ASP A 219 -0.52 -15.18 -10.05
CA ASP A 219 -0.11 -16.15 -11.09
C ASP A 219 0.76 -15.48 -12.17
N LEU A 220 0.41 -14.25 -12.57
CA LEU A 220 1.25 -13.46 -13.48
C LEU A 220 2.62 -13.21 -12.88
N VAL A 221 2.66 -12.66 -11.65
CA VAL A 221 3.91 -12.35 -10.96
C VAL A 221 4.76 -13.60 -10.76
N ALA A 222 4.17 -14.71 -10.32
CA ALA A 222 4.88 -15.97 -10.11
C ALA A 222 5.52 -16.50 -11.39
N ARG A 223 4.81 -16.47 -12.53
CA ARG A 223 5.37 -16.87 -13.84
C ARG A 223 6.55 -16.00 -14.26
N GLN A 224 6.47 -14.69 -14.09
CA GLN A 224 7.52 -13.74 -14.49
C GLN A 224 8.77 -13.83 -13.62
N ILE A 225 8.65 -14.24 -12.37
CA ILE A 225 9.77 -14.40 -11.43
C ILE A 225 10.51 -15.73 -11.65
N ALA A 226 9.79 -16.79 -12.09
CA ALA A 226 10.34 -18.13 -12.31
C ALA A 226 11.21 -18.25 -13.58
N GLY A 227 11.02 -17.35 -14.55
CA GLY A 227 11.83 -17.26 -15.78
C GLY A 227 13.05 -16.39 -15.58
#